data_abf385e92095ac6e3133f458982e6f5e
#
_entry.id   abf385e92095ac6e3133f458982e6f5e
#
_cell.length_a   1.000
_cell.length_b   1.000
_cell.length_c   1.000
_cell.angle_alpha   90.00
_cell.angle_beta   90.00
_cell.angle_gamma   90.00
#
_symmetry.space_group_name_H-M   'P 1'
#
loop_
_entity.id
_entity.type
_entity.pdbx_description
1 polymer ?
#
loop_
_entity_poly.entity_id
_entity_poly.type
_entity_poly.pdbx_seq_one_letter_code
_entity_poly.pdbx_strand_id
1 'polypeptide(L)'
;RVAVMRDGVLQQVDSPLALYDTPKNLFVAGFIGSPAMNLMEGDVVDGGVELGDYVVPVSRDVLAKAPNETKLTLGIRPEAFTLASEGIGLDVAVVEELGADAYLYGSLVGSGKQASIEDGEAHQVVARISSRRPPQRGEQVRLGVDPASVHVFSQETTERIS
;
A
#
# COMPACT_ATOMS: atom_id res chain seq x y z
N ARG A 1 8.30 -21.47 -12.47
CA ARG A 1 6.96 -20.90 -12.31
C ARG A 1 6.40 -21.24 -10.94
N VAL A 2 5.63 -20.33 -10.41
CA VAL A 2 4.91 -20.48 -9.14
C VAL A 2 3.41 -20.27 -9.41
N ALA A 3 2.58 -21.16 -8.86
CA ALA A 3 1.13 -21.05 -8.91
C ALA A 3 0.62 -20.55 -7.55
N VAL A 4 -0.12 -19.46 -7.56
CA VAL A 4 -0.81 -18.95 -6.37
C VAL A 4 -2.25 -19.42 -6.42
N MET A 5 -2.67 -20.12 -5.36
CA MET A 5 -4.01 -20.71 -5.27
C MET A 5 -4.74 -20.19 -4.03
N ARG A 6 -6.04 -20.03 -4.14
CA ARG A 6 -6.94 -19.71 -3.04
C ARG A 6 -8.14 -20.63 -3.07
N ASP A 7 -8.36 -21.37 -1.99
CA ASP A 7 -9.51 -22.29 -1.85
C ASP A 7 -9.65 -23.26 -3.05
N GLY A 8 -8.51 -23.77 -3.55
CA GLY A 8 -8.48 -24.67 -4.70
C GLY A 8 -8.61 -23.99 -6.07
N VAL A 9 -8.77 -22.67 -6.12
CA VAL A 9 -8.90 -21.90 -7.36
C VAL A 9 -7.57 -21.21 -7.70
N LEU A 10 -7.10 -21.41 -8.92
CA LEU A 10 -5.90 -20.77 -9.41
C LEU A 10 -6.10 -19.26 -9.57
N GLN A 11 -5.23 -18.48 -8.92
CA GLN A 11 -5.25 -17.02 -8.98
C GLN A 11 -4.28 -16.47 -10.04
N GLN A 12 -3.05 -16.95 -10.03
CA GLN A 12 -2.02 -16.55 -10.99
C GLN A 12 -0.91 -17.61 -11.06
N VAL A 13 -0.39 -17.83 -12.26
CA VAL A 13 0.83 -18.65 -12.50
C VAL A 13 1.84 -17.80 -13.21
N ASP A 14 2.99 -17.59 -12.59
CA ASP A 14 4.03 -16.76 -13.20
C ASP A 14 5.41 -17.03 -12.59
N SER A 15 6.43 -16.28 -13.01
CA SER A 15 7.70 -16.24 -12.31
C SER A 15 7.53 -15.57 -10.93
N PRO A 16 8.39 -15.89 -9.94
CA PRO A 16 8.33 -15.19 -8.64
C PRO A 16 8.39 -13.67 -8.77
N LEU A 17 9.22 -13.16 -9.67
CA LEU A 17 9.35 -11.71 -9.90
C LEU A 17 8.07 -11.11 -10.48
N ALA A 18 7.44 -11.76 -11.45
CA ALA A 18 6.19 -11.27 -12.03
C ALA A 18 5.03 -11.29 -11.04
N LEU A 19 4.97 -12.32 -10.16
CA LEU A 19 3.98 -12.36 -9.07
C LEU A 19 4.17 -11.20 -8.09
N TYR A 20 5.41 -10.80 -7.87
CA TYR A 20 5.75 -9.68 -6.99
C TYR A 20 5.47 -8.33 -7.65
N ASP A 21 5.92 -8.12 -8.89
CA ASP A 21 5.85 -6.83 -9.60
C ASP A 21 4.48 -6.56 -10.22
N THR A 22 3.80 -7.62 -10.69
CA THR A 22 2.54 -7.50 -11.43
C THR A 22 1.47 -8.46 -10.90
N PRO A 23 1.11 -8.35 -9.61
CA PRO A 23 0.05 -9.20 -9.05
C PRO A 23 -1.27 -8.94 -9.78
N LYS A 24 -1.99 -10.00 -10.12
CA LYS A 24 -3.22 -9.93 -10.90
C LYS A 24 -4.38 -9.35 -10.09
N ASN A 25 -4.45 -9.66 -8.81
CA ASN A 25 -5.55 -9.26 -7.95
C ASN A 25 -5.07 -8.98 -6.50
N LEU A 26 -5.98 -8.52 -5.66
CA LEU A 26 -5.72 -8.20 -4.25
C LEU A 26 -5.16 -9.38 -3.46
N PHE A 27 -5.67 -10.60 -3.73
CA PHE A 27 -5.19 -11.79 -3.03
C PHE A 27 -3.71 -12.07 -3.30
N VAL A 28 -3.32 -12.07 -4.57
CA VAL A 28 -1.90 -12.27 -4.96
C VAL A 28 -1.02 -11.17 -4.39
N ALA A 29 -1.47 -9.92 -4.48
CA ALA A 29 -0.73 -8.76 -3.97
C ALA A 29 -0.46 -8.85 -2.46
N GLY A 30 -1.46 -9.24 -1.69
CA GLY A 30 -1.34 -9.39 -0.24
C GLY A 30 -0.64 -10.67 0.21
N PHE A 31 -0.62 -11.71 -0.65
CA PHE A 31 -0.02 -12.99 -0.33
C PHE A 31 1.49 -13.05 -0.64
N ILE A 32 1.92 -12.36 -1.69
CA ILE A 32 3.32 -12.40 -2.15
C ILE A 32 4.12 -11.26 -1.54
N GLY A 33 5.16 -11.61 -0.80
CA GLY A 33 6.09 -10.68 -0.15
C GLY A 33 6.08 -10.77 1.37
N SER A 34 7.18 -10.33 1.99
CA SER A 34 7.31 -10.22 3.45
C SER A 34 8.19 -9.00 3.79
N PRO A 35 7.62 -7.95 4.38
CA PRO A 35 6.18 -7.73 4.62
C PRO A 35 5.35 -7.73 3.32
N ALA A 36 4.04 -7.98 3.47
CA ALA A 36 3.11 -7.93 2.36
C ALA A 36 2.94 -6.50 1.80
N MET A 37 2.38 -6.39 0.59
CA MET A 37 1.99 -5.10 0.02
C MET A 37 0.95 -4.42 0.92
N ASN A 38 1.12 -3.12 1.15
CA ASN A 38 0.07 -2.32 1.79
C ASN A 38 -1.10 -2.20 0.83
N LEU A 39 -2.26 -2.65 1.26
CA LEU A 39 -3.51 -2.55 0.51
C LEU A 39 -4.42 -1.56 1.24
N MET A 40 -4.57 -0.38 0.67
CA MET A 40 -5.25 0.75 1.31
C MET A 40 -6.45 1.18 0.46
N GLU A 41 -7.62 1.15 1.06
CA GLU A 41 -8.85 1.63 0.43
C GLU A 41 -8.94 3.15 0.53
N GLY A 42 -9.27 3.80 -0.58
CA GLY A 42 -9.47 5.24 -0.63
C GLY A 42 -10.60 5.65 -1.55
N ASP A 43 -11.09 6.85 -1.35
CA ASP A 43 -12.14 7.45 -2.18
C ASP A 43 -11.58 7.99 -3.48
N VAL A 44 -12.27 7.72 -4.58
CA VAL A 44 -11.93 8.30 -5.89
C VAL A 44 -12.31 9.76 -5.89
N VAL A 45 -11.32 10.61 -6.13
CA VAL A 45 -11.48 12.06 -6.20
C VAL A 45 -10.90 12.60 -7.52
N ASP A 46 -11.07 13.87 -7.77
CA ASP A 46 -10.45 14.48 -8.95
C ASP A 46 -8.91 14.37 -8.86
N GLY A 47 -8.34 13.73 -9.88
CA GLY A 47 -6.89 13.55 -10.02
C GLY A 47 -6.29 12.33 -9.30
N GLY A 48 -7.07 11.53 -8.56
CA GLY A 48 -6.50 10.36 -7.90
C GLY A 48 -7.40 9.66 -6.89
N VAL A 49 -6.77 9.10 -5.88
CA VAL A 49 -7.42 8.38 -4.77
C VAL A 49 -6.95 8.98 -3.45
N GLU A 50 -7.90 9.38 -2.62
CA GLU A 50 -7.63 9.96 -1.31
C GLU A 50 -7.32 8.89 -0.27
N LEU A 51 -6.15 8.99 0.33
CA LEU A 51 -5.71 8.18 1.46
C LEU A 51 -5.43 9.07 2.67
N GLY A 52 -6.31 9.02 3.65
CA GLY A 52 -6.22 9.90 4.80
C GLY A 52 -6.35 11.37 4.39
N ASP A 53 -5.31 12.16 4.60
CA ASP A 53 -5.27 13.59 4.26
C ASP A 53 -4.51 13.91 2.96
N TYR A 54 -4.20 12.89 2.16
CA TYR A 54 -3.41 13.03 0.94
C TYR A 54 -4.08 12.35 -0.26
N VAL A 55 -4.05 13.03 -1.41
CA VAL A 55 -4.51 12.46 -2.67
C VAL A 55 -3.33 11.87 -3.43
N VAL A 56 -3.34 10.56 -3.58
CA VAL A 56 -2.35 9.85 -4.41
C VAL A 56 -2.73 10.02 -5.87
N PRO A 57 -1.86 10.58 -6.72
CA PRO A 57 -2.16 10.76 -8.13
C PRO A 57 -2.40 9.42 -8.83
N VAL A 58 -3.50 9.32 -9.55
CA VAL A 58 -3.82 8.18 -10.43
C VAL A 58 -4.25 8.73 -11.78
N SER A 59 -3.71 8.15 -12.85
CA SER A 59 -4.02 8.63 -14.21
C SER A 59 -5.50 8.46 -14.57
N ARG A 60 -6.00 9.35 -15.41
CA ARG A 60 -7.39 9.28 -15.91
C ARG A 60 -7.66 7.97 -16.66
N ASP A 61 -6.68 7.45 -17.38
CA ASP A 61 -6.81 6.19 -18.11
C ASP A 61 -7.05 4.99 -17.17
N VAL A 62 -6.40 5.00 -16.01
CA VAL A 62 -6.61 3.99 -14.97
C VAL A 62 -7.98 4.17 -14.33
N LEU A 63 -8.34 5.38 -13.93
CA LEU A 63 -9.65 5.67 -13.32
C LEU A 63 -10.81 5.34 -14.28
N ALA A 64 -10.62 5.52 -15.59
CA ALA A 64 -11.62 5.19 -16.61
C ALA A 64 -11.91 3.68 -16.72
N LYS A 65 -11.04 2.82 -16.21
CA LYS A 65 -11.27 1.36 -16.17
C LYS A 65 -12.26 0.93 -15.09
N ALA A 66 -12.55 1.79 -14.13
CA ALA A 66 -13.53 1.56 -13.06
C ALA A 66 -14.45 2.79 -12.89
N PRO A 67 -15.22 3.16 -13.93
CA PRO A 67 -15.91 4.46 -13.97
C PRO A 67 -17.06 4.58 -12.96
N ASN A 68 -17.58 3.47 -12.47
CA ASN A 68 -18.69 3.43 -11.52
C ASN A 68 -18.24 3.20 -10.07
N GLU A 69 -16.97 2.98 -9.84
CA GLU A 69 -16.45 2.78 -8.50
C GLU A 69 -16.14 4.11 -7.83
N THR A 70 -16.66 4.30 -6.62
CA THR A 70 -16.38 5.48 -5.78
C THR A 70 -15.17 5.28 -4.89
N LYS A 71 -14.73 4.05 -4.75
CA LYS A 71 -13.56 3.64 -3.96
C LYS A 71 -12.70 2.68 -4.76
N LEU A 72 -11.39 2.78 -4.59
CA LEU A 72 -10.41 1.87 -5.15
C LEU A 72 -9.43 1.44 -4.05
N THR A 73 -8.75 0.33 -4.27
CA THR A 73 -7.67 -0.09 -3.38
C THR A 73 -6.32 0.24 -4.03
N LEU A 74 -5.49 0.98 -3.33
CA LEU A 74 -4.10 1.22 -3.72
C LEU A 74 -3.19 0.21 -3.06
N GLY A 75 -2.32 -0.40 -3.84
CA GLY A 75 -1.29 -1.32 -3.39
C GLY A 75 0.08 -0.68 -3.50
N ILE A 76 0.78 -0.58 -2.38
CA ILE A 76 2.13 0.01 -2.31
C ILE A 76 3.03 -0.92 -1.50
N ARG A 77 4.15 -1.34 -2.09
CA ARG A 77 5.15 -2.14 -1.39
C ARG A 77 5.85 -1.30 -0.31
N PRO A 78 6.23 -1.89 0.82
CA PRO A 78 6.92 -1.16 1.89
C PRO A 78 8.18 -0.42 1.44
N GLU A 79 8.95 -1.01 0.54
CA GLU A 79 10.18 -0.44 -0.01
C GLU A 79 9.96 0.64 -1.08
N ALA A 80 8.73 0.82 -1.55
CA ALA A 80 8.38 1.89 -2.49
C ALA A 80 8.21 3.26 -1.81
N PHE A 81 8.13 3.29 -0.49
CA PHE A 81 8.02 4.53 0.26
C PHE A 81 9.39 5.19 0.50
N THR A 82 9.38 6.51 0.49
CA THR A 82 10.51 7.35 0.91
C THR A 82 10.02 8.43 1.87
N LEU A 83 10.89 8.87 2.79
CA LEU A 83 10.59 10.05 3.60
C LEU A 83 10.62 11.29 2.70
N ALA A 84 9.58 12.11 2.78
CA ALA A 84 9.39 13.28 1.95
C ALA A 84 8.78 14.45 2.74
N SER A 85 8.79 15.63 2.15
CA SER A 85 8.11 16.80 2.71
C SER A 85 6.60 16.79 2.46
N GLU A 86 6.19 16.11 1.38
CA GLU A 86 4.79 15.94 0.99
C GLU A 86 4.54 14.47 0.65
N GLY A 87 3.33 14.00 0.89
CA GLY A 87 2.95 12.64 0.60
C GLY A 87 1.91 12.10 1.57
N ILE A 88 1.79 10.79 1.58
CA ILE A 88 0.87 10.06 2.46
C ILE A 88 1.32 10.25 3.91
N GLY A 89 0.42 10.79 4.75
CA GLY A 89 0.69 10.99 6.17
C GLY A 89 0.64 9.69 6.95
N LEU A 90 1.66 9.44 7.76
CA LEU A 90 1.75 8.28 8.63
C LEU A 90 1.98 8.73 10.08
N ASP A 91 1.10 8.30 10.99
CA ASP A 91 1.32 8.36 12.43
C ASP A 91 2.10 7.13 12.86
N VAL A 92 3.37 7.32 13.24
CA VAL A 92 4.30 6.21 13.54
C VAL A 92 3.97 5.63 14.91
N ALA A 93 3.61 4.35 14.95
CA ALA A 93 3.30 3.61 16.16
C ALA A 93 4.47 2.73 16.63
N VAL A 94 5.18 2.10 15.69
CA VAL A 94 6.31 1.21 15.98
C VAL A 94 7.43 1.47 14.97
N VAL A 95 8.67 1.42 15.43
CA VAL A 95 9.86 1.49 14.58
C VAL A 95 10.74 0.28 14.86
N GLU A 96 11.07 -0.46 13.82
CA GLU A 96 12.00 -1.58 13.86
C GLU A 96 13.27 -1.19 13.11
N GLU A 97 14.35 -0.99 13.84
CA GLU A 97 15.63 -0.59 13.26
C GLU A 97 16.44 -1.81 12.83
N LEU A 98 16.90 -1.81 11.58
CA LEU A 98 17.67 -2.89 10.95
C LEU A 98 19.09 -2.42 10.56
N GLY A 99 19.62 -1.44 11.26
CA GLY A 99 20.94 -0.85 10.97
C GLY A 99 20.85 0.28 9.95
N ALA A 100 21.04 -0.01 8.65
CA ALA A 100 20.95 1.01 7.60
C ALA A 100 19.53 1.35 7.18
N ASP A 101 18.60 0.43 7.42
CA ASP A 101 17.18 0.55 7.10
C ASP A 101 16.34 0.47 8.37
N ALA A 102 15.10 0.92 8.29
CA ALA A 102 14.10 0.74 9.32
C ALA A 102 12.73 0.43 8.71
N TYR A 103 11.93 -0.34 9.43
CA TYR A 103 10.50 -0.47 9.16
C TYR A 103 9.73 0.46 10.07
N LEU A 104 8.84 1.25 9.48
CA LEU A 104 7.86 2.07 10.18
C LEU A 104 6.51 1.39 10.09
N TYR A 105 5.85 1.24 11.23
CA TYR A 105 4.49 0.71 11.33
C TYR A 105 3.60 1.81 11.90
N GLY A 106 2.49 2.07 11.26
CA GLY A 106 1.61 3.12 11.72
C GLY A 106 0.25 3.16 11.00
N SER A 107 -0.50 4.20 11.27
CA SER A 107 -1.80 4.47 10.67
C SER A 107 -1.78 5.71 9.79
N LEU A 108 -2.68 5.74 8.81
CA LEU A 108 -2.85 6.91 7.94
C LEU A 108 -3.35 8.12 8.76
N VAL A 109 -2.70 9.25 8.59
CA VAL A 109 -3.15 10.52 9.14
C VAL A 109 -4.51 10.89 8.55
N GLY A 110 -5.46 11.28 9.38
CA GLY A 110 -6.81 11.66 8.95
C GLY A 110 -7.77 10.49 8.75
N SER A 111 -7.34 9.24 8.93
CA SER A 111 -8.21 8.07 8.76
C SER A 111 -9.19 7.84 9.93
N GLY A 112 -9.03 8.55 11.04
CA GLY A 112 -9.83 8.37 12.27
C GLY A 112 -9.61 7.03 12.98
N LYS A 113 -8.72 6.19 12.46
CA LYS A 113 -8.38 4.88 13.04
C LYS A 113 -6.96 4.97 13.62
N GLN A 114 -6.87 4.93 14.94
CA GLN A 114 -5.57 4.72 15.58
C GLN A 114 -5.19 3.25 15.44
N ALA A 115 -3.97 2.98 15.02
CA ALA A 115 -3.40 1.65 15.08
C ALA A 115 -3.19 1.29 16.55
N SER A 116 -4.10 0.53 17.13
CA SER A 116 -3.86 -0.08 18.42
C SER A 116 -3.08 -1.37 18.22
N ILE A 117 -2.07 -1.59 19.03
CA ILE A 117 -1.24 -2.81 19.00
C ILE A 117 -2.11 -4.06 19.33
N GLU A 118 -3.29 -3.86 19.89
CA GLU A 118 -4.22 -4.92 20.32
C GLU A 118 -5.10 -5.47 19.19
N ASP A 119 -5.30 -4.70 18.11
CA ASP A 119 -6.14 -5.13 16.98
C ASP A 119 -5.26 -5.65 15.82
N GLY A 120 -4.55 -6.68 16.08
CA GLY A 120 -3.50 -7.37 15.31
C GLY A 120 -3.52 -7.43 13.77
N GLU A 121 -4.45 -6.83 13.04
CA GLU A 121 -4.52 -6.97 11.58
C GLU A 121 -5.14 -5.80 10.79
N ALA A 122 -5.85 -4.88 11.39
CA ALA A 122 -6.61 -3.91 10.63
C ALA A 122 -5.86 -2.59 10.43
N HIS A 123 -5.38 -2.37 9.23
CA HIS A 123 -4.99 -1.06 8.67
C HIS A 123 -3.64 -0.47 9.11
N GLN A 124 -2.69 -1.30 9.48
CA GLN A 124 -1.33 -0.86 9.72
C GLN A 124 -0.58 -0.71 8.40
N VAL A 125 -0.11 0.50 8.12
CA VAL A 125 0.78 0.76 6.98
C VAL A 125 2.21 0.43 7.41
N VAL A 126 2.92 -0.28 6.56
CA VAL A 126 4.33 -0.65 6.73
C VAL A 126 5.16 0.05 5.68
N ALA A 127 6.12 0.86 6.10
CA ALA A 127 7.08 1.51 5.21
C ALA A 127 8.50 1.06 5.56
N ARG A 128 9.27 0.66 4.55
CA ARG A 128 10.71 0.44 4.69
C ARG A 128 11.45 1.68 4.20
N ILE A 129 12.24 2.26 5.07
CA ILE A 129 13.02 3.45 4.76
C ILE A 129 14.51 3.22 4.98
N SER A 130 15.34 3.80 4.12
CA SER A 130 16.79 3.81 4.28
C SER A 130 17.18 5.04 5.08
N SER A 131 17.37 4.88 6.39
CA SER A 131 17.79 5.97 7.28
C SER A 131 18.54 5.43 8.48
N ARG A 132 19.69 6.06 8.78
CA ARG A 132 20.43 5.81 10.01
C ARG A 132 19.84 6.52 11.23
N ARG A 133 18.88 7.40 11.00
CA ARG A 133 18.14 8.12 12.03
C ARG A 133 16.66 8.09 11.67
N PRO A 134 16.00 6.94 11.86
CA PRO A 134 14.59 6.81 11.53
C PRO A 134 13.74 7.70 12.43
N PRO A 135 12.54 8.07 11.97
CA PRO A 135 11.55 8.68 12.82
C PRO A 135 11.27 7.84 14.07
N GLN A 136 10.88 8.49 15.13
CA GLN A 136 10.58 7.84 16.41
C GLN A 136 9.08 7.57 16.55
N ARG A 137 8.75 6.63 17.43
CA ARG A 137 7.35 6.39 17.83
C ARG A 137 6.67 7.68 18.26
N GLY A 138 5.46 7.91 17.76
CA GLY A 138 4.65 9.08 18.04
C GLY A 138 4.89 10.26 17.09
N GLU A 139 5.89 10.18 16.22
CA GLU A 139 6.10 11.17 15.17
C GLU A 139 5.12 10.96 14.02
N GLN A 140 4.78 12.06 13.37
CA GLN A 140 4.03 12.07 12.13
C GLN A 140 4.98 12.36 10.97
N VAL A 141 4.96 11.51 9.95
CA VAL A 141 5.82 11.65 8.78
C VAL A 141 5.03 11.69 7.49
N ARG A 142 5.65 12.17 6.42
CA ARG A 142 5.11 12.11 5.06
C ARG A 142 5.90 11.09 4.24
N LEU A 143 5.16 10.21 3.60
CA LEU A 143 5.71 9.16 2.76
C LEU A 143 5.48 9.49 1.30
N GLY A 144 6.55 9.75 0.58
CA GLY A 144 6.53 9.88 -0.87
C GLY A 144 6.50 8.50 -1.54
N VAL A 145 5.87 8.41 -2.69
CA VAL A 145 5.85 7.22 -3.54
C VAL A 145 5.86 7.64 -5.00
N ASP A 146 6.65 6.95 -5.82
CA ASP A 146 6.60 7.12 -7.26
C ASP A 146 5.24 6.59 -7.77
N PRO A 147 4.47 7.39 -8.53
CA PRO A 147 3.22 6.92 -9.11
C PRO A 147 3.34 5.63 -9.92
N ALA A 148 4.48 5.38 -10.56
CA ALA A 148 4.77 4.13 -11.27
C ALA A 148 4.84 2.90 -10.35
N SER A 149 5.09 3.09 -9.06
CA SER A 149 5.15 2.04 -8.04
C SER A 149 3.81 1.81 -7.33
N VAL A 150 2.77 2.55 -7.69
CA VAL A 150 1.44 2.40 -7.12
C VAL A 150 0.62 1.45 -7.98
N HIS A 151 0.12 0.38 -7.38
CA HIS A 151 -0.84 -0.53 -8.00
C HIS A 151 -2.26 -0.10 -7.66
N VAL A 152 -3.15 -0.15 -8.63
CA VAL A 152 -4.56 0.19 -8.44
C VAL A 152 -5.42 -1.04 -8.69
N PHE A 153 -6.29 -1.36 -7.74
CA PHE A 153 -7.19 -2.51 -7.80
C PHE A 153 -8.65 -2.05 -7.73
N SER A 154 -9.48 -2.67 -8.55
CA SER A 154 -10.93 -2.54 -8.46
C SER A 154 -11.43 -3.17 -7.16
N GLN A 155 -12.37 -2.53 -6.50
CA GLN A 155 -13.03 -3.14 -5.33
C GLN A 155 -14.11 -4.15 -5.72
N GLU A 156 -14.77 -3.96 -6.85
CA GLU A 156 -15.78 -4.89 -7.34
C GLU A 156 -15.19 -6.20 -7.81
N THR A 157 -14.15 -6.14 -8.63
CA THR A 157 -13.55 -7.35 -9.25
C THR A 157 -12.35 -7.87 -8.49
N THR A 158 -11.76 -7.08 -7.60
CA THR A 158 -10.46 -7.30 -6.93
C THR A 158 -9.26 -7.35 -7.87
N GLU A 159 -9.47 -7.17 -9.17
CA GLU A 159 -8.41 -7.21 -10.16
C GLU A 159 -7.63 -5.91 -10.24
N ARG A 160 -6.36 -6.02 -10.61
CA ARG A 160 -5.51 -4.88 -10.89
C ARG A 160 -5.93 -4.20 -12.18
N ILE A 161 -6.12 -2.88 -12.13
CA ILE A 161 -6.53 -2.04 -13.27
C ILE A 161 -5.44 -1.08 -13.74
N SER A 162 -4.36 -0.96 -12.98
CA SER A 162 -3.19 -0.13 -13.34
C SER A 162 -2.19 -0.86 -14.22
#